data_ecd5bec2d47dd1f1bb90e052f3233f17
#
_entry.id   ecd5bec2d47dd1f1bb90e052f3233f17
#
_cell.length_a   1.000
_cell.length_b   1.000
_cell.length_c   1.000
_cell.angle_alpha   90.00
_cell.angle_beta   90.00
_cell.angle_gamma   90.00
#
_symmetry.space_group_name_H-M   'P 1'
#
loop_
_entity.id
_entity.type
_entity.pdbx_description
1 polymer ?
#
loop_
_entity_poly.entity_id
_entity_poly.type
_entity_poly.pdbx_seq_one_letter_code
_entity_poly.pdbx_strand_id
1 'polypeptide(L)'
;MNLVMRGIKPANIKVRQGDTLANDWPYFDDNDENSYEYVPVDCVVSNPPYSQKWDADSHTNDPRYKDYGIAPASKADYAFLLHDLYHLKDDGIMCIVMPHGVLFRGGSEKEIRTQLVEPNNIEAIIGLP
;
A
#
# COMPACT_ATOMS: atom_id res chain seq x y z
N MET A 1 6.89 20.41 0.40
CA MET A 1 7.74 21.31 1.20
C MET A 1 8.72 20.54 2.12
N ASN A 2 8.30 19.59 2.91
CA ASN A 2 9.18 18.85 3.84
C ASN A 2 10.37 18.13 3.15
N LEU A 3 10.19 17.58 1.98
CA LEU A 3 11.25 16.88 1.24
C LEU A 3 12.33 17.85 0.75
N VAL A 4 11.93 19.02 0.27
CA VAL A 4 12.88 20.09 -0.16
C VAL A 4 13.67 20.61 1.03
N MET A 5 13.03 20.80 2.19
CA MET A 5 13.70 21.22 3.43
C MET A 5 14.72 20.19 3.94
N ARG A 6 14.59 18.94 3.53
CA ARG A 6 15.55 17.88 3.82
C ARG A 6 16.63 17.69 2.77
N GLY A 7 16.75 18.64 1.83
CA GLY A 7 17.82 18.70 0.84
C GLY A 7 17.56 17.83 -0.42
N ILE A 8 16.35 17.29 -0.59
CA ILE A 8 16.00 16.56 -1.83
C ILE A 8 15.74 17.58 -2.93
N LYS A 9 16.40 17.40 -4.07
CA LYS A 9 16.21 18.29 -5.22
C LYS A 9 14.79 18.17 -5.76
N PRO A 10 14.10 19.28 -6.10
CA PRO A 10 12.72 19.25 -6.62
C PRO A 10 12.54 18.32 -7.83
N ALA A 11 13.54 18.21 -8.71
CA ALA A 11 13.50 17.32 -9.87
C ALA A 11 13.42 15.83 -9.51
N ASN A 12 13.76 15.45 -8.27
CA ASN A 12 13.70 14.07 -7.78
C ASN A 12 12.44 13.82 -6.95
N ILE A 13 11.52 14.78 -6.89
CA ILE A 13 10.26 14.67 -6.13
C ILE A 13 9.11 14.60 -7.11
N LYS A 14 8.33 13.53 -7.04
CA LYS A 14 7.06 13.38 -7.75
C LYS A 14 5.94 13.37 -6.74
N VAL A 15 4.99 14.28 -6.88
CA VAL A 15 3.80 14.37 -5.99
C VAL A 15 2.57 14.47 -6.86
N ARG A 16 1.60 13.62 -6.62
CA ARG A 16 0.28 13.68 -7.25
C ARG A 16 -0.83 13.70 -6.21
N GLN A 17 -1.92 14.34 -6.56
CA GLN A 17 -3.17 14.30 -5.82
C GLN A 17 -4.08 13.25 -6.44
N GLY A 18 -4.63 12.36 -5.61
CA GLY A 18 -5.58 11.34 -6.07
C GLY A 18 -5.96 10.39 -4.92
N ASP A 19 -6.89 9.52 -5.20
CA ASP A 19 -7.22 8.39 -4.33
C ASP A 19 -6.25 7.24 -4.66
N THR A 20 -5.38 6.91 -3.73
CA THR A 20 -4.34 5.88 -3.88
C THR A 20 -4.92 4.49 -4.21
N LEU A 21 -6.10 4.17 -3.69
CA LEU A 21 -6.72 2.88 -3.96
C LEU A 21 -7.44 2.84 -5.30
N ALA A 22 -8.08 3.95 -5.70
CA ALA A 22 -8.79 4.06 -6.98
C ALA A 22 -7.86 4.30 -8.17
N ASN A 23 -6.78 5.06 -7.95
CA ASN A 23 -5.85 5.50 -8.99
C ASN A 23 -4.43 5.09 -8.62
N ASP A 24 -4.00 3.94 -9.12
CA ASP A 24 -2.64 3.42 -8.92
C ASP A 24 -1.63 4.16 -9.81
N TRP A 25 -1.34 5.40 -9.46
CA TRP A 25 -0.56 6.29 -10.30
C TRP A 25 0.94 5.98 -10.44
N PRO A 26 1.64 5.24 -9.59
CA PRO A 26 3.00 4.80 -9.91
C PRO A 26 3.14 4.05 -11.22
N TYR A 27 2.01 3.61 -11.77
CA TYR A 27 1.95 3.02 -13.11
C TYR A 27 1.75 4.02 -14.24
N PHE A 28 1.42 5.27 -13.93
CA PHE A 28 1.17 6.26 -14.98
C PHE A 28 2.45 6.93 -15.43
N ASP A 29 2.66 7.01 -16.73
CA ASP A 29 3.51 8.01 -17.31
C ASP A 29 2.93 9.41 -16.98
N ASP A 30 3.78 10.36 -16.66
CA ASP A 30 3.35 11.73 -16.35
C ASP A 30 2.58 12.42 -17.50
N ASN A 31 2.68 11.89 -18.72
CA ASN A 31 2.09 12.44 -19.93
C ASN A 31 0.92 11.63 -20.50
N ASP A 32 0.71 10.39 -20.06
CA ASP A 32 -0.36 9.53 -20.55
C ASP A 32 -0.92 8.65 -19.43
N GLU A 33 -2.11 8.99 -18.98
CA GLU A 33 -2.82 8.23 -17.94
C GLU A 33 -3.20 6.80 -18.36
N ASN A 34 -3.10 6.47 -19.65
CA ASN A 34 -3.39 5.14 -20.18
C ASN A 34 -2.12 4.29 -20.34
N SER A 35 -0.94 4.85 -20.14
CA SER A 35 0.30 4.09 -20.15
C SER A 35 0.69 3.69 -18.73
N TYR A 36 0.58 2.40 -18.46
CA TYR A 36 0.97 1.81 -17.18
C TYR A 36 2.39 1.27 -17.25
N GLU A 37 3.32 1.92 -16.57
CA GLU A 37 4.65 1.38 -16.33
C GLU A 37 4.81 1.10 -14.85
N TYR A 38 5.05 -0.17 -14.50
CA TYR A 38 5.29 -0.58 -13.12
C TYR A 38 6.59 0.02 -12.60
N VAL A 39 6.51 0.77 -11.51
CA VAL A 39 7.66 1.43 -10.88
C VAL A 39 7.87 0.86 -9.47
N PRO A 40 8.69 -0.20 -9.30
CA PRO A 40 9.02 -0.71 -7.98
C PRO A 40 10.02 0.22 -7.27
N VAL A 41 9.87 0.32 -5.94
CA VAL A 41 10.68 1.17 -5.08
C VAL A 41 11.47 0.36 -4.06
N ASP A 42 12.60 0.89 -3.59
CA ASP A 42 13.46 0.23 -2.59
C ASP A 42 12.91 0.39 -1.17
N CYS A 43 12.14 1.43 -0.92
CA CYS A 43 11.61 1.72 0.41
C CYS A 43 10.23 2.36 0.33
N VAL A 44 9.33 1.89 1.19
CA VAL A 44 8.00 2.50 1.39
C VAL A 44 7.84 2.91 2.86
N VAL A 45 7.40 4.14 3.08
CA VAL A 45 7.01 4.64 4.40
C VAL A 45 5.61 5.23 4.29
N SER A 46 4.67 4.66 5.04
CA SER A 46 3.25 4.96 4.88
C SER A 46 2.54 5.12 6.22
N ASN A 47 1.64 6.06 6.29
CA ASN A 47 0.68 6.23 7.40
C ASN A 47 -0.70 6.50 6.81
N PRO A 48 -1.37 5.45 6.31
CA PRO A 48 -2.66 5.57 5.65
C PRO A 48 -3.78 5.93 6.63
N PRO A 49 -4.93 6.42 6.13
CA PRO A 49 -6.11 6.64 6.96
C PRO A 49 -6.65 5.30 7.50
N TYR A 50 -7.04 5.27 8.79
CA TYR A 50 -7.48 4.04 9.44
C TYR A 50 -8.94 3.73 9.19
N SER A 51 -9.24 2.45 8.97
CA SER A 51 -10.60 1.90 8.88
C SER A 51 -11.53 2.65 7.92
N GLN A 52 -10.97 3.16 6.83
CA GLN A 52 -11.72 3.87 5.80
C GLN A 52 -12.51 2.90 4.94
N LYS A 53 -13.72 3.28 4.54
CA LYS A 53 -14.48 2.56 3.51
C LYS A 53 -13.85 2.78 2.14
N TRP A 54 -13.90 1.75 1.29
CA TRP A 54 -13.38 1.80 -0.06
C TRP A 54 -14.21 0.92 -1.01
N ASP A 55 -14.02 1.08 -2.31
CA ASP A 55 -14.70 0.28 -3.34
C ASP A 55 -13.94 -1.03 -3.61
N ALA A 56 -14.17 -2.02 -2.77
CA ALA A 56 -13.53 -3.33 -2.88
C ALA A 56 -14.00 -4.11 -4.13
N ASP A 57 -15.27 -3.93 -4.52
CA ASP A 57 -15.89 -4.72 -5.58
C ASP A 57 -15.30 -4.42 -6.96
N SER A 58 -14.94 -3.18 -7.24
CA SER A 58 -14.29 -2.80 -8.48
C SER A 58 -12.83 -3.25 -8.60
N HIS A 59 -12.22 -3.72 -7.51
CA HIS A 59 -10.80 -4.10 -7.45
C HIS A 59 -10.57 -5.61 -7.38
N THR A 60 -11.57 -6.45 -7.67
CA THR A 60 -11.45 -7.92 -7.61
C THR A 60 -10.42 -8.51 -8.56
N ASN A 61 -10.13 -7.83 -9.67
CA ASN A 61 -9.11 -8.23 -10.66
C ASN A 61 -7.84 -7.38 -10.58
N ASP A 62 -7.71 -6.54 -9.58
CA ASP A 62 -6.56 -5.66 -9.41
C ASP A 62 -5.31 -6.47 -9.02
N PRO A 63 -4.20 -6.33 -9.76
CA PRO A 63 -2.99 -7.11 -9.53
C PRO A 63 -2.38 -6.90 -8.13
N ARG A 64 -2.65 -5.76 -7.49
CA ARG A 64 -2.17 -5.46 -6.12
C ARG A 64 -2.68 -6.45 -5.07
N TYR A 65 -3.85 -7.05 -5.31
CA TYR A 65 -4.55 -7.90 -4.34
C TYR A 65 -4.60 -9.37 -4.74
N LYS A 66 -4.20 -9.71 -5.97
CA LYS A 66 -4.38 -11.02 -6.57
C LYS A 66 -3.86 -12.19 -5.72
N ASP A 67 -2.70 -12.02 -5.10
CA ASP A 67 -2.02 -13.10 -4.38
C ASP A 67 -2.41 -13.17 -2.89
N TYR A 68 -3.05 -12.12 -2.36
CA TYR A 68 -3.34 -11.99 -0.94
C TYR A 68 -4.83 -11.96 -0.62
N GLY A 69 -5.67 -11.51 -1.54
CA GLY A 69 -7.09 -11.31 -1.36
C GLY A 69 -7.52 -9.86 -1.19
N ILE A 70 -8.82 -9.63 -1.16
CA ILE A 70 -9.44 -8.30 -1.12
C ILE A 70 -9.78 -7.95 0.33
N ALA A 71 -9.32 -6.77 0.78
CA ALA A 71 -9.71 -6.22 2.07
C ALA A 71 -11.21 -5.92 2.12
N PRO A 72 -11.87 -6.01 3.29
CA PRO A 72 -13.31 -5.75 3.38
C PRO A 72 -13.63 -4.30 2.99
N ALA A 73 -14.72 -4.09 2.25
CA ALA A 73 -15.15 -2.76 1.78
C ALA A 73 -15.35 -1.74 2.93
N SER A 74 -15.60 -2.23 4.15
CA SER A 74 -15.76 -1.39 5.33
C SER A 74 -14.45 -0.88 5.93
N LYS A 75 -13.30 -1.49 5.56
CA LYS A 75 -11.98 -1.21 6.16
C LYS A 75 -10.87 -1.44 5.15
N ALA A 76 -10.32 -0.37 4.61
CA ALA A 76 -9.25 -0.39 3.61
C ALA A 76 -7.85 -0.64 4.20
N ASP A 77 -7.73 -0.93 5.49
CA ASP A 77 -6.42 -1.02 6.16
C ASP A 77 -5.45 -1.95 5.40
N TYR A 78 -5.88 -3.17 5.11
CA TYR A 78 -5.06 -4.10 4.32
C TYR A 78 -4.96 -3.74 2.84
N ALA A 79 -5.91 -3.01 2.27
CA ALA A 79 -5.80 -2.56 0.89
C ALA A 79 -4.63 -1.58 0.71
N PHE A 80 -4.42 -0.67 1.67
CA PHE A 80 -3.25 0.20 1.68
C PHE A 80 -1.94 -0.59 1.88
N LEU A 81 -1.93 -1.55 2.80
CA LEU A 81 -0.75 -2.38 3.02
C LEU A 81 -0.36 -3.15 1.76
N LEU A 82 -1.33 -3.77 1.08
CA LEU A 82 -1.09 -4.54 -0.14
C LEU A 82 -0.70 -3.64 -1.32
N HIS A 83 -1.25 -2.42 -1.40
CA HIS A 83 -0.82 -1.42 -2.37
C HIS A 83 0.67 -1.08 -2.17
N ASP A 84 1.07 -0.78 -0.96
CA ASP A 84 2.44 -0.46 -0.61
C ASP A 84 3.39 -1.64 -0.90
N LEU A 85 2.99 -2.85 -0.51
CA LEU A 85 3.75 -4.07 -0.74
C LEU A 85 3.93 -4.38 -2.22
N TYR A 86 2.89 -4.15 -3.03
CA TYR A 86 2.93 -4.38 -4.46
C TYR A 86 3.99 -3.51 -5.17
N HIS A 87 4.22 -2.31 -4.69
CA HIS A 87 5.23 -1.40 -5.24
C HIS A 87 6.62 -1.59 -4.63
N LEU A 88 6.77 -2.46 -3.64
CA LEU A 88 8.05 -2.73 -3.01
C LEU A 88 8.84 -3.76 -3.83
N LYS A 89 10.14 -3.51 -4.05
CA LYS A 89 11.06 -4.52 -4.61
C LYS A 89 11.21 -5.72 -3.67
N ASP A 90 11.61 -6.86 -4.21
CA ASP A 90 11.80 -8.11 -3.44
C ASP A 90 12.80 -7.97 -2.29
N ASP A 91 13.79 -7.11 -2.44
CA ASP A 91 14.81 -6.78 -1.43
C ASP A 91 14.54 -5.45 -0.71
N GLY A 92 13.35 -4.86 -0.94
CA GLY A 92 12.95 -3.57 -0.37
C GLY A 92 12.48 -3.68 1.07
N ILE A 93 12.39 -2.51 1.74
CA ILE A 93 11.91 -2.40 3.12
C ILE A 93 10.69 -1.50 3.17
N MET A 94 9.65 -1.94 3.87
CA MET A 94 8.43 -1.18 4.09
C MET A 94 8.18 -0.95 5.58
N CYS A 95 7.78 0.27 5.93
CA CYS A 95 7.28 0.61 7.26
C CYS A 95 5.91 1.28 7.12
N ILE A 96 4.88 0.66 7.68
CA ILE A 96 3.51 1.17 7.64
C ILE A 96 2.92 1.26 9.04
N VAL A 97 2.23 2.36 9.33
CA VAL A 97 1.50 2.54 10.59
C VAL A 97 0.06 2.08 10.40
N MET A 98 -0.38 1.15 11.23
CA MET A 98 -1.67 0.47 11.10
C MET A 98 -2.47 0.52 12.40
N PRO A 99 -3.81 0.46 12.35
CA PRO A 99 -4.61 0.33 13.56
C PRO A 99 -4.43 -1.06 14.17
N HIS A 100 -4.43 -1.13 15.51
CA HIS A 100 -4.19 -2.37 16.27
C HIS A 100 -5.11 -3.54 15.83
N GLY A 101 -6.33 -3.25 15.40
CA GLY A 101 -7.30 -4.25 14.96
C GLY A 101 -6.82 -5.18 13.83
N VAL A 102 -5.88 -4.73 12.97
CA VAL A 102 -5.34 -5.56 11.88
C VAL A 102 -4.68 -6.86 12.37
N LEU A 103 -4.22 -6.90 13.62
CA LEU A 103 -3.53 -8.04 14.19
C LEU A 103 -4.48 -9.19 14.57
N PHE A 104 -5.77 -8.92 14.79
CA PHE A 104 -6.68 -9.93 15.35
C PHE A 104 -8.06 -10.02 14.68
N ARG A 105 -8.45 -9.07 13.82
CA ARG A 105 -9.75 -9.16 13.13
C ARG A 105 -9.80 -10.40 12.22
N GLY A 106 -10.99 -11.01 12.14
CA GLY A 106 -11.27 -12.21 11.35
C GLY A 106 -11.68 -11.93 9.90
N GLY A 107 -12.31 -12.93 9.24
CA GLY A 107 -12.78 -12.80 7.86
C GLY A 107 -11.64 -12.63 6.86
N SER A 108 -11.87 -11.86 5.80
CA SER A 108 -10.88 -11.62 4.75
C SER A 108 -9.57 -11.02 5.26
N GLU A 109 -9.61 -10.21 6.33
CA GLU A 109 -8.39 -9.69 6.94
C GLU A 109 -7.51 -10.80 7.56
N LYS A 110 -8.13 -11.85 8.12
CA LYS A 110 -7.41 -13.04 8.61
C LYS A 110 -6.73 -13.79 7.46
N GLU A 111 -7.43 -13.95 6.34
CA GLU A 111 -6.91 -14.63 5.15
C GLU A 111 -5.69 -13.88 4.59
N ILE A 112 -5.81 -12.57 4.39
CA ILE A 112 -4.70 -11.72 3.93
C ILE A 112 -3.52 -11.81 4.91
N ARG A 113 -3.77 -11.70 6.21
CA ARG A 113 -2.72 -11.80 7.23
C ARG A 113 -2.00 -13.15 7.18
N THR A 114 -2.72 -14.24 6.97
CA THR A 114 -2.12 -15.57 6.81
C THR A 114 -1.17 -15.61 5.61
N GLN A 115 -1.61 -15.08 4.46
CA GLN A 115 -0.78 -14.99 3.24
C GLN A 115 0.44 -14.07 3.40
N LEU A 116 0.41 -13.11 4.31
CA LEU A 116 1.55 -12.25 4.62
C LEU A 116 2.56 -12.90 5.56
N VAL A 117 2.09 -13.70 6.52
CA VAL A 117 2.92 -14.30 7.56
C VAL A 117 3.62 -15.58 7.09
N GLU A 118 2.93 -16.44 6.36
CA GLU A 118 3.48 -17.72 5.90
C GLU A 118 4.76 -17.59 5.05
N PRO A 119 4.88 -16.61 4.11
CA PRO A 119 6.11 -16.39 3.35
C PRO A 119 7.18 -15.58 4.10
N ASN A 120 6.99 -15.27 5.38
CA ASN A 120 7.87 -14.40 6.18
C ASN A 120 8.04 -12.96 5.65
N ASN A 121 6.97 -12.38 5.11
CA ASN A 121 7.00 -10.99 4.63
C ASN A 121 6.99 -9.94 5.76
N ILE A 122 6.84 -10.37 7.02
CA ILE A 122 6.80 -9.47 8.18
C ILE A 122 8.04 -9.68 9.03
N GLU A 123 8.90 -8.67 9.10
CA GLU A 123 10.11 -8.71 9.92
C GLU A 123 9.83 -8.35 11.38
N ALA A 124 9.00 -7.35 11.62
CA ALA A 124 8.71 -6.90 12.97
C ALA A 124 7.32 -6.26 13.10
N ILE A 125 6.74 -6.38 14.28
CA ILE A 125 5.53 -5.66 14.70
C ILE A 125 5.90 -4.86 15.96
N ILE A 126 5.76 -3.54 15.89
CA ILE A 126 6.12 -2.62 16.96
C ILE A 126 4.85 -1.97 17.50
N GLY A 127 4.53 -2.26 18.77
CA GLY A 127 3.43 -1.57 19.45
C GLY A 127 3.81 -0.13 19.77
N LEU A 128 2.96 0.81 19.37
CA LEU A 128 3.08 2.22 19.74
C LEU A 128 2.22 2.53 20.96
N PRO A 129 2.65 3.46 21.83
CA PRO A 129 1.89 3.87 23.01
C PRO A 129 0.58 4.59 22.67
#